data_30100a34845701623ba5d34c9cc20804
#
_entry.id   30100a34845701623ba5d34c9cc20804
#
_cell.length_a   1.000
_cell.length_b   1.000
_cell.length_c   1.000
_cell.angle_alpha   90.00
_cell.angle_beta   90.00
_cell.angle_gamma   90.00
#
_symmetry.space_group_name_H-M   'P 1'
#
loop_
_entity.id
_entity.type
_entity.pdbx_description
1 polymer ?
#
loop_
_entity_poly.entity_id
_entity_poly.type
_entity_poly.pdbx_seq_one_letter_code
_entity_poly.pdbx_strand_id
1 'polypeptide(L)'
;MDEIATFIKNSIRLIDDNEVDKMVNVLIEAYKNRGRRRKILVMGAGRSGLVGRAFAMRLMHLGYNAYVLGDTIVPRIGEGDIVVAISGSGRTKLIITAAEAAKAVGATLIALTTYPESPLGKLADIVVRIPGRTKIAKEEDYFARQILGIHEPLAPLGTLFEDTCMVFLDALIVELMHRLGKKEEEIRLRHANIEI
;
A
#
# COMPACT_ATOMS: atom_id res chain seq x y z
N MET A 1 -8.06 13.00 17.51
CA MET A 1 -6.66 12.91 17.04
C MET A 1 -5.85 11.93 17.89
N ASP A 2 -5.88 12.05 19.19
CA ASP A 2 -5.09 11.25 20.12
C ASP A 2 -5.34 9.72 19.94
N GLU A 3 -6.59 9.29 19.88
CA GLU A 3 -6.96 7.89 19.63
C GLU A 3 -6.36 7.33 18.33
N ILE A 4 -6.43 8.09 17.24
CA ILE A 4 -5.87 7.67 15.95
C ILE A 4 -4.34 7.57 16.03
N ALA A 5 -3.69 8.59 16.61
CA ALA A 5 -2.24 8.61 16.79
C ALA A 5 -1.77 7.44 17.68
N THR A 6 -2.48 7.18 18.78
CA THR A 6 -2.22 6.05 19.68
C THR A 6 -2.39 4.71 18.97
N PHE A 7 -3.43 4.57 18.14
CA PHE A 7 -3.63 3.36 17.34
C PHE A 7 -2.45 3.13 16.38
N ILE A 8 -2.05 4.16 15.63
CA ILE A 8 -0.92 4.07 14.67
C ILE A 8 0.36 3.68 15.42
N LYS A 9 0.66 4.34 16.54
CA LYS A 9 1.83 4.03 17.37
C LYS A 9 1.84 2.57 17.83
N ASN A 10 0.70 2.05 18.27
CA ASN A 10 0.57 0.66 18.72
C ASN A 10 0.63 -0.34 17.55
N SER A 11 0.23 0.08 16.36
CA SER A 11 0.26 -0.73 15.15
C SER A 11 1.66 -1.11 14.69
N ILE A 12 2.68 -0.31 15.00
CA ILE A 12 4.08 -0.56 14.62
C ILE A 12 4.53 -1.96 15.06
N ARG A 13 4.16 -2.39 16.27
CA ARG A 13 4.54 -3.70 16.83
C ARG A 13 3.80 -4.90 16.20
N LEU A 14 2.80 -4.64 15.38
CA LEU A 14 1.95 -5.65 14.75
C LEU A 14 2.27 -5.84 13.26
N ILE A 15 3.16 -5.02 12.71
CA ILE A 15 3.69 -5.16 11.35
C ILE A 15 4.91 -6.06 11.42
N ASP A 16 4.96 -7.07 10.57
CA ASP A 16 6.05 -8.06 10.55
C ASP A 16 7.21 -7.52 9.69
N ASP A 17 8.38 -7.38 10.31
CA ASP A 17 9.59 -6.89 9.65
C ASP A 17 10.02 -7.76 8.46
N ASN A 18 9.78 -9.08 8.49
CA ASN A 18 10.11 -9.97 7.38
C ASN A 18 9.20 -9.71 6.15
N GLU A 19 7.93 -9.39 6.36
CA GLU A 19 7.01 -9.01 5.28
C GLU A 19 7.43 -7.68 4.66
N VAL A 20 7.83 -6.72 5.50
CA VAL A 20 8.36 -5.42 5.06
C VAL A 20 9.64 -5.58 4.27
N ASP A 21 10.60 -6.38 4.77
CA ASP A 21 11.88 -6.62 4.09
C ASP A 21 11.68 -7.28 2.71
N LYS A 22 10.74 -8.21 2.55
CA LYS A 22 10.40 -8.78 1.24
C LYS A 22 9.93 -7.68 0.27
N MET A 23 9.02 -6.81 0.70
CA MET A 23 8.53 -5.70 -0.10
C MET A 23 9.67 -4.74 -0.47
N VAL A 24 10.49 -4.33 0.50
CA VAL A 24 11.64 -3.44 0.29
C VAL A 24 12.62 -4.04 -0.72
N ASN A 25 12.97 -5.30 -0.57
CA ASN A 25 13.94 -5.96 -1.46
C ASN A 25 13.45 -6.01 -2.91
N VAL A 26 12.17 -6.35 -3.13
CA VAL A 26 11.58 -6.36 -4.48
C VAL A 26 11.58 -4.95 -5.10
N LEU A 27 11.27 -3.91 -4.32
CA LEU A 27 11.32 -2.53 -4.79
C LEU A 27 12.76 -2.08 -5.12
N ILE A 28 13.74 -2.44 -4.28
CA ILE A 28 15.16 -2.15 -4.53
C ILE A 28 15.65 -2.84 -5.81
N GLU A 29 15.30 -4.10 -5.99
CA GLU A 29 15.66 -4.84 -7.22
C GLU A 29 15.05 -4.18 -8.46
N ALA A 30 13.80 -3.75 -8.38
CA ALA A 30 13.13 -3.02 -9.46
C ALA A 30 13.86 -1.72 -9.82
N TYR A 31 14.39 -1.02 -8.82
CA TYR A 31 15.17 0.21 -9.02
C TYR A 31 16.54 -0.05 -9.66
N LYS A 32 17.25 -1.08 -9.16
CA LYS A 32 18.63 -1.39 -9.59
C LYS A 32 18.71 -2.01 -10.98
N ASN A 33 17.64 -2.67 -11.43
CA ASN A 33 17.64 -3.41 -12.70
C ASN A 33 17.40 -2.45 -13.89
N ARG A 34 18.43 -1.64 -14.20
CA ARG A 34 18.39 -0.57 -15.21
C ARG A 34 18.19 -1.07 -16.65
N GLY A 35 18.44 -2.35 -16.95
CA GLY A 35 18.29 -2.91 -18.29
C GLY A 35 16.82 -3.09 -18.73
N ARG A 36 15.92 -3.34 -17.79
CA ARG A 36 14.46 -3.38 -17.99
C ARG A 36 13.83 -2.51 -16.91
N ARG A 37 13.44 -1.29 -17.25
CA ARG A 37 12.77 -0.38 -16.32
C ARG A 37 11.45 -1.00 -15.87
N ARG A 38 11.48 -1.73 -14.75
CA ARG A 38 10.28 -2.30 -14.14
C ARG A 38 9.30 -1.21 -13.77
N LYS A 39 8.04 -1.41 -14.10
CA LYS A 39 6.95 -0.51 -13.74
C LYS A 39 6.37 -0.92 -12.40
N ILE A 40 5.91 0.05 -11.63
CA ILE A 40 5.16 -0.17 -10.40
C ILE A 40 3.77 0.41 -10.60
N LEU A 41 2.75 -0.45 -10.63
CA LEU A 41 1.36 -0.03 -10.66
C LEU A 41 0.80 -0.07 -9.25
N VAL A 42 0.38 1.07 -8.73
CA VAL A 42 -0.30 1.16 -7.43
C VAL A 42 -1.80 1.19 -7.64
N MET A 43 -2.54 0.41 -6.87
CA MET A 43 -3.99 0.35 -6.97
C MET A 43 -4.67 0.31 -5.59
N GLY A 44 -5.81 0.97 -5.50
CA GLY A 44 -6.67 1.04 -4.34
C GLY A 44 -8.01 1.67 -4.72
N ALA A 45 -9.05 1.41 -3.95
CA ALA A 45 -10.36 2.01 -4.16
C ALA A 45 -10.69 3.06 -3.08
N GLY A 46 -11.39 4.13 -3.44
CA GLY A 46 -11.78 5.18 -2.50
C GLY A 46 -10.57 5.80 -1.79
N ARG A 47 -10.64 5.93 -0.46
CA ARG A 47 -9.55 6.51 0.35
C ARG A 47 -8.25 5.71 0.25
N SER A 48 -8.32 4.37 0.17
CA SER A 48 -7.13 3.54 -0.08
C SER A 48 -6.47 3.87 -1.43
N GLY A 49 -7.25 4.29 -2.43
CA GLY A 49 -6.73 4.81 -3.70
C GLY A 49 -6.00 6.15 -3.54
N LEU A 50 -6.47 7.04 -2.66
CA LEU A 50 -5.77 8.29 -2.34
C LEU A 50 -4.44 8.03 -1.64
N VAL A 51 -4.39 7.08 -0.70
CA VAL A 51 -3.14 6.60 -0.09
C VAL A 51 -2.19 6.07 -1.15
N GLY A 52 -2.71 5.26 -2.09
CA GLY A 52 -1.92 4.73 -3.22
C GLY A 52 -1.35 5.83 -4.12
N ARG A 53 -2.11 6.88 -4.40
CA ARG A 53 -1.65 8.04 -5.18
C ARG A 53 -0.50 8.77 -4.48
N ALA A 54 -0.62 9.00 -3.18
CA ALA A 54 0.44 9.62 -2.39
C ALA A 54 1.73 8.77 -2.43
N PHE A 55 1.62 7.45 -2.29
CA PHE A 55 2.75 6.53 -2.39
C PHE A 55 3.37 6.51 -3.79
N ALA A 56 2.57 6.43 -4.85
CA ALA A 56 3.06 6.46 -6.23
C ALA A 56 3.82 7.75 -6.54
N MET A 57 3.34 8.89 -6.04
CA MET A 57 4.03 10.18 -6.16
C MET A 57 5.41 10.12 -5.48
N ARG A 58 5.52 9.58 -4.27
CA ARG A 58 6.81 9.43 -3.57
C ARG A 58 7.76 8.48 -4.30
N LEU A 59 7.26 7.37 -4.84
CA LEU A 59 8.06 6.48 -5.68
C LEU A 59 8.59 7.19 -6.93
N MET A 60 7.76 8.01 -7.59
CA MET A 60 8.18 8.81 -8.74
C MET A 60 9.29 9.80 -8.35
N HIS A 61 9.17 10.47 -7.19
CA HIS A 61 10.22 11.35 -6.68
C HIS A 61 11.53 10.60 -6.40
N LEU A 62 11.47 9.34 -5.97
CA LEU A 62 12.65 8.48 -5.83
C LEU A 62 13.25 8.07 -7.19
N GLY A 63 12.49 8.16 -8.27
CA GLY A 63 12.93 7.81 -9.63
C GLY A 63 12.42 6.48 -10.15
N TYR A 64 11.42 5.91 -9.51
CA TYR A 64 10.71 4.76 -10.04
C TYR A 64 9.77 5.13 -11.19
N ASN A 65 9.46 4.17 -12.05
CA ASN A 65 8.37 4.28 -13.02
C ASN A 65 7.06 3.87 -12.35
N ALA A 66 6.50 4.76 -11.54
CA ALA A 66 5.29 4.53 -10.77
C ALA A 66 4.06 5.08 -11.50
N TYR A 67 2.97 4.32 -11.45
CA TYR A 67 1.69 4.59 -12.09
C TYR A 67 0.56 4.23 -11.13
N VAL A 68 -0.63 4.80 -11.34
CA VAL A 68 -1.82 4.52 -10.53
C VAL A 68 -2.92 3.96 -11.41
N LEU A 69 -3.55 2.88 -10.97
CA LEU A 69 -4.69 2.28 -11.67
C LEU A 69 -5.83 3.29 -11.78
N GLY A 70 -6.34 3.48 -12.99
CA GLY A 70 -7.41 4.44 -13.29
C GLY A 70 -6.93 5.80 -13.80
N ASP A 71 -5.62 6.07 -13.79
CA ASP A 71 -5.08 7.24 -14.46
C ASP A 71 -5.07 7.04 -15.99
N THR A 72 -5.16 8.15 -16.73
CA THR A 72 -5.18 8.10 -18.20
C THR A 72 -3.86 7.61 -18.79
N ILE A 73 -2.75 7.84 -18.10
CA ILE A 73 -1.40 7.51 -18.59
C ILE A 73 -0.88 6.29 -17.83
N VAL A 74 -1.46 5.12 -18.08
CA VAL A 74 -1.01 3.85 -17.49
C VAL A 74 -0.50 2.93 -18.61
N PRO A 75 0.79 2.55 -18.60
CA PRO A 75 1.33 1.62 -19.58
C PRO A 75 0.87 0.19 -19.30
N ARG A 76 0.97 -0.67 -20.30
CA ARG A 76 0.78 -2.12 -20.13
C ARG A 76 1.71 -2.65 -19.04
N ILE A 77 1.15 -3.41 -18.10
CA ILE A 77 1.87 -4.19 -17.10
C ILE A 77 2.15 -5.58 -17.65
N GLY A 78 3.26 -6.17 -17.29
CA GLY A 78 3.67 -7.50 -17.74
C GLY A 78 4.63 -8.18 -16.76
N GLU A 79 5.22 -9.28 -17.23
CA GLU A 79 6.16 -10.09 -16.47
C GLU A 79 7.32 -9.23 -15.89
N GLY A 80 7.59 -9.40 -14.60
CA GLY A 80 8.62 -8.70 -13.87
C GLY A 80 8.26 -7.28 -13.41
N ASP A 81 7.11 -6.73 -13.82
CA ASP A 81 6.57 -5.50 -13.23
C ASP A 81 5.98 -5.79 -11.84
N ILE A 82 5.74 -4.75 -11.07
CA ILE A 82 5.22 -4.85 -9.70
C ILE A 82 3.84 -4.20 -9.64
N VAL A 83 2.92 -4.85 -8.94
CA VAL A 83 1.60 -4.27 -8.60
C VAL A 83 1.47 -4.19 -7.10
N VAL A 84 1.22 -2.99 -6.57
CA VAL A 84 0.96 -2.74 -5.15
C VAL A 84 -0.52 -2.49 -4.95
N ALA A 85 -1.20 -3.42 -4.30
CA ALA A 85 -2.64 -3.37 -4.05
C ALA A 85 -2.94 -2.98 -2.60
N ILE A 86 -3.66 -1.87 -2.41
CA ILE A 86 -4.04 -1.35 -1.10
C ILE A 86 -5.53 -1.57 -0.87
N SER A 87 -5.86 -2.47 0.06
CA SER A 87 -7.25 -2.78 0.42
C SER A 87 -7.36 -3.30 1.85
N GLY A 88 -7.85 -2.49 2.76
CA GLY A 88 -7.99 -2.88 4.17
C GLY A 88 -8.78 -4.16 4.38
N SER A 89 -9.89 -4.34 3.71
CA SER A 89 -10.70 -5.56 3.76
C SER A 89 -10.14 -6.73 2.93
N GLY A 90 -9.32 -6.42 1.91
CA GLY A 90 -8.86 -7.39 0.92
C GLY A 90 -10.00 -8.05 0.10
N ARG A 91 -11.23 -7.47 0.15
CA ARG A 91 -12.45 -8.02 -0.49
C ARG A 91 -13.05 -7.10 -1.55
N THR A 92 -12.43 -5.96 -1.85
CA THR A 92 -12.92 -5.01 -2.86
C THR A 92 -12.84 -5.62 -4.24
N LYS A 93 -13.97 -5.91 -4.88
CA LYS A 93 -14.08 -6.63 -6.16
C LYS A 93 -13.19 -6.02 -7.24
N LEU A 94 -13.23 -4.70 -7.42
CA LEU A 94 -12.37 -3.99 -8.40
C LEU A 94 -10.89 -4.34 -8.21
N ILE A 95 -10.41 -4.32 -6.97
CA ILE A 95 -9.01 -4.58 -6.65
C ILE A 95 -8.67 -6.06 -6.84
N ILE A 96 -9.57 -6.97 -6.48
CA ILE A 96 -9.38 -8.41 -6.71
C ILE A 96 -9.28 -8.71 -8.20
N THR A 97 -10.22 -8.20 -9.01
CA THR A 97 -10.19 -8.42 -10.48
C THR A 97 -8.91 -7.86 -11.11
N ALA A 98 -8.47 -6.66 -10.68
CA ALA A 98 -7.21 -6.09 -11.17
C ALA A 98 -5.99 -6.91 -10.70
N ALA A 99 -6.03 -7.47 -9.49
CA ALA A 99 -4.99 -8.35 -8.96
C ALA A 99 -4.91 -9.68 -9.74
N GLU A 100 -6.04 -10.29 -10.07
CA GLU A 100 -6.11 -11.48 -10.92
C GLU A 100 -5.50 -11.21 -12.31
N ALA A 101 -5.85 -10.08 -12.91
CA ALA A 101 -5.26 -9.67 -14.19
C ALA A 101 -3.75 -9.45 -14.10
N ALA A 102 -3.27 -8.83 -13.03
CA ALA A 102 -1.83 -8.64 -12.77
C ALA A 102 -1.09 -9.98 -12.65
N LYS A 103 -1.65 -10.94 -11.93
CA LYS A 103 -1.10 -12.29 -11.82
C LYS A 103 -1.10 -13.02 -13.16
N ALA A 104 -2.15 -12.91 -13.96
CA ALA A 104 -2.26 -13.55 -15.27
C ALA A 104 -1.19 -13.06 -16.27
N VAL A 105 -0.69 -11.83 -16.12
CA VAL A 105 0.39 -11.29 -16.97
C VAL A 105 1.79 -11.45 -16.36
N GLY A 106 1.94 -12.17 -15.23
CA GLY A 106 3.21 -12.47 -14.60
C GLY A 106 3.82 -11.33 -13.78
N ALA A 107 3.03 -10.34 -13.37
CA ALA A 107 3.50 -9.29 -12.46
C ALA A 107 3.62 -9.82 -11.02
N THR A 108 4.57 -9.27 -10.27
CA THR A 108 4.69 -9.50 -8.83
C THR A 108 3.64 -8.69 -8.10
N LEU A 109 2.75 -9.35 -7.36
CA LEU A 109 1.66 -8.72 -6.62
C LEU A 109 2.02 -8.57 -5.13
N ILE A 110 2.02 -7.33 -4.64
CA ILE A 110 2.19 -6.99 -3.23
C ILE A 110 0.84 -6.49 -2.70
N ALA A 111 0.32 -7.10 -1.64
CA ALA A 111 -0.91 -6.69 -1.00
C ALA A 111 -0.65 -6.01 0.35
N LEU A 112 -1.22 -4.82 0.53
CA LEU A 112 -1.32 -4.14 1.83
C LEU A 112 -2.77 -4.31 2.31
N THR A 113 -2.97 -5.14 3.34
CA THR A 113 -4.30 -5.49 3.84
C THR A 113 -4.27 -5.76 5.34
N THR A 114 -5.41 -5.58 6.01
CA THR A 114 -5.56 -6.00 7.41
C THR A 114 -5.73 -7.53 7.53
N TYR A 115 -6.23 -8.18 6.45
CA TYR A 115 -6.60 -9.59 6.45
C TYR A 115 -5.80 -10.39 5.43
N PRO A 116 -4.66 -10.99 5.80
CA PRO A 116 -3.84 -11.83 4.91
C PRO A 116 -4.62 -12.98 4.26
N GLU A 117 -5.60 -13.54 4.99
CA GLU A 117 -6.46 -14.64 4.50
C GLU A 117 -7.60 -14.18 3.57
N SER A 118 -7.67 -12.88 3.27
CA SER A 118 -8.66 -12.36 2.32
C SER A 118 -8.39 -12.84 0.89
N PRO A 119 -9.37 -12.72 -0.03
CA PRO A 119 -9.16 -13.04 -1.43
C PRO A 119 -7.94 -12.35 -2.05
N LEU A 120 -7.73 -11.06 -1.75
CA LEU A 120 -6.54 -10.32 -2.21
C LEU A 120 -5.25 -10.87 -1.61
N GLY A 121 -5.23 -11.15 -0.30
CA GLY A 121 -4.04 -11.69 0.36
C GLY A 121 -3.63 -13.05 -0.19
N LYS A 122 -4.60 -13.92 -0.51
CA LYS A 122 -4.33 -15.24 -1.12
C LYS A 122 -3.80 -15.17 -2.56
N LEU A 123 -4.07 -14.11 -3.29
CA LEU A 123 -3.55 -13.89 -4.64
C LEU A 123 -2.12 -13.33 -4.63
N ALA A 124 -1.76 -12.62 -3.57
CA ALA A 124 -0.51 -11.87 -3.50
C ALA A 124 0.72 -12.77 -3.32
N ASP A 125 1.83 -12.37 -3.94
CA ASP A 125 3.15 -12.97 -3.73
C ASP A 125 3.78 -12.51 -2.42
N ILE A 126 3.47 -11.26 -2.03
CA ILE A 126 3.91 -10.64 -0.78
C ILE A 126 2.70 -9.99 -0.12
N VAL A 127 2.49 -10.28 1.14
CA VAL A 127 1.44 -9.64 1.94
C VAL A 127 2.10 -8.89 3.08
N VAL A 128 1.87 -7.59 3.14
CA VAL A 128 2.22 -6.78 4.32
C VAL A 128 0.93 -6.51 5.08
N ARG A 129 0.85 -7.07 6.27
CA ARG A 129 -0.31 -6.88 7.14
C ARG A 129 -0.27 -5.49 7.76
N ILE A 130 -1.21 -4.63 7.35
CA ILE A 130 -1.41 -3.30 7.94
C ILE A 130 -2.56 -3.36 8.93
N PRO A 131 -2.34 -3.14 10.23
CA PRO A 131 -3.42 -3.09 11.20
C PRO A 131 -4.40 -1.96 10.87
N GLY A 132 -5.69 -2.26 10.85
CA GLY A 132 -6.69 -1.26 10.50
C GLY A 132 -8.00 -1.38 11.27
N ARG A 133 -8.21 -2.53 11.91
CA ARG A 133 -9.37 -2.80 12.78
C ARG A 133 -8.89 -3.46 14.06
N THR A 134 -9.54 -3.17 15.17
CA THR A 134 -9.23 -3.78 16.46
C THR A 134 -9.57 -5.27 16.44
N LYS A 135 -8.78 -6.09 17.15
CA LYS A 135 -9.09 -7.54 17.37
C LYS A 135 -10.45 -7.79 18.03
N ILE A 136 -11.07 -6.76 18.56
CA ILE A 136 -12.37 -6.81 19.27
C ILE A 136 -13.51 -7.05 18.27
N ALA A 137 -13.39 -6.63 17.03
CA ALA A 137 -14.38 -6.91 16.00
C ALA A 137 -14.24 -8.37 15.50
N LYS A 138 -14.68 -9.36 16.32
CA LYS A 138 -14.89 -10.74 15.87
C LYS A 138 -16.00 -10.83 14.81
N GLU A 139 -16.85 -9.83 14.77
CA GLU A 139 -17.96 -9.72 13.84
C GLU A 139 -17.58 -8.80 12.68
N GLU A 140 -17.57 -9.35 11.47
CA GLU A 140 -17.26 -8.59 10.24
C GLU A 140 -18.46 -7.75 9.75
N ASP A 141 -19.67 -8.10 10.20
CA ASP A 141 -20.89 -7.40 9.81
C ASP A 141 -21.04 -6.09 10.59
N TYR A 142 -21.13 -4.99 9.84
CA TYR A 142 -21.33 -3.64 10.39
C TYR A 142 -22.61 -3.55 11.24
N PHE A 143 -23.72 -4.16 10.78
CA PHE A 143 -25.00 -4.12 11.48
C PHE A 143 -24.96 -4.97 12.76
N ALA A 144 -24.35 -6.14 12.72
CA ALA A 144 -24.18 -6.98 13.90
C ALA A 144 -23.35 -6.24 14.98
N ARG A 145 -22.29 -5.54 14.60
CA ARG A 145 -21.51 -4.73 15.54
C ARG A 145 -22.30 -3.59 16.17
N GLN A 146 -23.12 -2.89 15.38
CA GLN A 146 -24.00 -1.84 15.88
C GLN A 146 -25.00 -2.38 16.91
N ILE A 147 -25.62 -3.53 16.63
CA ILE A 147 -26.58 -4.19 17.53
C ILE A 147 -25.89 -4.65 18.82
N LEU A 148 -24.66 -5.16 18.73
CA LEU A 148 -23.88 -5.64 19.87
C LEU A 148 -23.23 -4.51 20.68
N GLY A 149 -23.37 -3.25 20.26
CA GLY A 149 -22.76 -2.10 20.95
C GLY A 149 -21.22 -2.11 20.87
N ILE A 150 -20.65 -2.85 19.93
CA ILE A 150 -19.19 -2.89 19.71
C ILE A 150 -18.79 -1.66 18.91
N HIS A 151 -18.37 -0.62 19.62
CA HIS A 151 -17.85 0.59 19.01
C HIS A 151 -16.35 0.44 18.73
N GLU A 152 -15.97 0.63 17.47
CA GLU A 152 -14.57 0.99 17.16
C GLU A 152 -14.29 2.40 17.72
N PRO A 153 -13.01 2.76 17.98
CA PRO A 153 -12.65 4.13 18.30
C PRO A 153 -13.38 5.10 17.38
N LEU A 154 -13.71 6.31 17.83
CA LEU A 154 -14.53 7.34 17.16
C LEU A 154 -14.09 7.71 15.71
N ALA A 155 -13.20 6.94 15.12
CA ALA A 155 -12.75 7.08 13.74
C ALA A 155 -13.77 6.46 12.77
N PRO A 156 -14.15 7.15 11.67
CA PRO A 156 -14.98 6.56 10.62
C PRO A 156 -14.39 5.27 10.07
N LEU A 157 -15.26 4.39 9.56
CA LEU A 157 -14.86 3.10 8.98
C LEU A 157 -13.72 3.27 7.96
N GLY A 158 -12.66 2.48 8.12
CA GLY A 158 -11.48 2.50 7.22
C GLY A 158 -10.37 3.46 7.65
N THR A 159 -10.67 4.52 8.40
CA THR A 159 -9.69 5.57 8.77
C THR A 159 -8.44 4.98 9.41
N LEU A 160 -8.57 4.06 10.37
CA LEU A 160 -7.42 3.48 11.06
C LEU A 160 -6.50 2.71 10.13
N PHE A 161 -7.05 1.97 9.15
CA PHE A 161 -6.25 1.29 8.13
C PHE A 161 -5.55 2.29 7.22
N GLU A 162 -6.29 3.26 6.72
CA GLU A 162 -5.81 4.19 5.70
C GLU A 162 -4.73 5.11 6.25
N ASP A 163 -4.92 5.62 7.48
CA ASP A 163 -3.93 6.49 8.13
C ASP A 163 -2.68 5.68 8.56
N THR A 164 -2.86 4.46 9.09
CA THR A 164 -1.73 3.57 9.38
C THR A 164 -0.95 3.20 8.10
N CYS A 165 -1.67 2.90 7.01
CA CYS A 165 -1.06 2.58 5.73
C CYS A 165 -0.28 3.77 5.15
N MET A 166 -0.82 4.98 5.26
CA MET A 166 -0.14 6.19 4.81
C MET A 166 1.18 6.40 5.57
N VAL A 167 1.14 6.34 6.90
CA VAL A 167 2.34 6.50 7.75
C VAL A 167 3.35 5.38 7.48
N PHE A 168 2.89 4.13 7.32
CA PHE A 168 3.74 3.01 6.95
C PHE A 168 4.45 3.23 5.61
N LEU A 169 3.72 3.67 4.59
CA LEU A 169 4.28 3.90 3.25
C LEU A 169 5.26 5.08 3.23
N ASP A 170 5.01 6.14 3.99
CA ASP A 170 5.98 7.23 4.15
C ASP A 170 7.26 6.75 4.85
N ALA A 171 7.15 5.91 5.89
CA ALA A 171 8.31 5.29 6.53
C ALA A 171 9.07 4.35 5.57
N LEU A 172 8.34 3.60 4.73
CA LEU A 172 8.92 2.75 3.69
C LEU A 172 9.72 3.58 2.67
N ILE A 173 9.26 4.76 2.29
CA ILE A 173 10.00 5.67 1.42
C ILE A 173 11.34 6.09 2.06
N VAL A 174 11.35 6.39 3.36
CA VAL A 174 12.58 6.72 4.10
C VAL A 174 13.56 5.53 4.06
N GLU A 175 13.08 4.31 4.27
CA GLU A 175 13.90 3.09 4.20
C GLU A 175 14.47 2.86 2.79
N LEU A 176 13.65 3.06 1.74
CA LEU A 176 14.11 2.98 0.36
C LEU A 176 15.17 4.05 0.04
N MET A 177 14.99 5.28 0.52
CA MET A 177 16.00 6.34 0.39
C MET A 177 17.33 5.90 0.99
N HIS A 178 17.30 5.40 2.21
CA HIS A 178 18.49 4.95 2.93
C HIS A 178 19.20 3.81 2.18
N ARG A 179 18.49 2.75 1.81
CA ARG A 179 19.09 1.58 1.11
C ARG A 179 19.54 1.90 -0.33
N LEU A 180 18.96 2.90 -0.97
CA LEU A 180 19.36 3.35 -2.31
C LEU A 180 20.44 4.45 -2.27
N GLY A 181 20.81 4.93 -1.09
CA GLY A 181 21.77 6.02 -0.92
C GLY A 181 21.26 7.35 -1.49
N LYS A 182 19.94 7.57 -1.47
CA LYS A 182 19.30 8.78 -1.99
C LYS A 182 19.28 9.88 -0.96
N LYS A 183 19.62 11.11 -1.39
CA LYS A 183 19.55 12.31 -0.55
C LYS A 183 18.26 13.08 -0.82
N GLU A 184 17.81 13.83 0.17
CA GLU A 184 16.60 14.66 0.07
C GLU A 184 16.66 15.67 -1.08
N GLU A 185 17.84 16.22 -1.37
CA GLU A 185 18.05 17.15 -2.48
C GLU A 185 17.74 16.52 -3.84
N GLU A 186 18.09 15.23 -4.06
CA GLU A 186 17.77 14.51 -5.29
C GLU A 186 16.26 14.33 -5.48
N ILE A 187 15.55 14.13 -4.38
CA ILE A 187 14.10 14.00 -4.38
C ILE A 187 13.45 15.34 -4.66
N ARG A 188 13.96 16.41 -4.04
CA ARG A 188 13.46 17.77 -4.24
C ARG A 188 13.56 18.22 -5.69
N LEU A 189 14.61 17.84 -6.43
CA LEU A 189 14.76 18.15 -7.85
C LEU A 189 13.72 17.46 -8.76
N ARG A 190 12.99 16.49 -8.26
CA ARG A 190 11.93 15.77 -8.98
C ARG A 190 10.52 16.22 -8.61
N HIS A 191 10.38 17.12 -7.65
CA HIS A 191 9.09 17.76 -7.38
C HIS A 191 8.70 18.65 -8.57
N ALA A 192 7.40 18.78 -8.80
CA ALA A 192 6.88 19.70 -9.80
C ALA A 192 7.36 21.13 -9.51
N ASN A 193 7.91 21.78 -10.51
CA ASN A 193 8.48 23.13 -10.39
C ASN A 193 7.50 24.24 -10.80
N ILE A 194 6.25 23.86 -11.13
CA ILE A 194 5.17 24.76 -11.54
C ILE A 194 4.13 25.00 -10.45
N GLU A 195 4.33 24.41 -9.28
CA GLU A 195 3.49 24.60 -8.07
C GLU A 195 4.01 25.75 -7.21
N ILE A 196 4.30 26.90 -7.83
CA ILE A 196 4.80 28.08 -7.11
C ILE A 196 3.67 29.08 -6.90
#